data_196b7952a4786239ce879bd202ba9d20
#
_entry.id   196b7952a4786239ce879bd202ba9d20
#
_cell.length_a   1.000
_cell.length_b   1.000
_cell.length_c   1.000
_cell.angle_alpha   90.00
_cell.angle_beta   90.00
_cell.angle_gamma   90.00
#
_symmetry.space_group_name_H-M   'P 1'
#
loop_
_entity.id
_entity.type
_entity.pdbx_description
1 polymer ?
#
loop_
_entity_poly.entity_id
_entity_poly.type
_entity_poly.pdbx_seq_one_letter_code
_entity_poly.pdbx_strand_id
1 'polypeptide(L)'
;SCHAVDSAMLSDVGTRYPVYNAKLGKMQSLEQKINQEREEKMGAKPYKWESGSMLAMTIYMRNQSKGKPMNVSIDGPVIPFFEAGKKFYDQKRGQLDMSCANCHVDNAGNRIRANLLPEGQSNGFPTYRLKWQKPGSIHRRFRGCNKQVRATPYGYGSDEYVNLELYVAWRGRGLSVETPAVRN
;
A
#
# COMPACT_ATOMS: atom_id res chain seq x y z
N SER A 1 -13.81 -8.00 -23.99
CA SER A 1 -13.23 -7.36 -22.79
C SER A 1 -13.99 -7.83 -21.55
N CYS A 2 -13.29 -8.05 -20.43
CA CYS A 2 -13.91 -8.54 -19.20
C CYS A 2 -14.71 -7.44 -18.46
N HIS A 3 -14.39 -6.18 -18.70
CA HIS A 3 -15.09 -4.98 -18.20
C HIS A 3 -14.73 -3.77 -19.07
N ALA A 4 -15.61 -2.77 -19.12
CA ALA A 4 -15.33 -1.51 -19.79
C ALA A 4 -14.28 -0.70 -19.01
N VAL A 5 -13.47 0.08 -19.74
CA VAL A 5 -12.39 0.88 -19.15
C VAL A 5 -12.94 1.90 -18.12
N ASP A 6 -14.12 2.43 -18.37
CA ASP A 6 -14.79 3.43 -17.51
C ASP A 6 -15.94 2.81 -16.70
N SER A 7 -15.88 1.51 -16.41
CA SER A 7 -16.95 0.86 -15.69
C SER A 7 -17.06 1.33 -14.25
N ALA A 8 -18.27 1.44 -13.74
CA ALA A 8 -18.54 1.70 -12.31
C ALA A 8 -17.82 0.70 -11.39
N MET A 9 -17.49 -0.50 -11.89
CA MET A 9 -16.73 -1.52 -11.17
C MET A 9 -15.32 -1.08 -10.77
N LEU A 10 -14.72 -0.14 -11.50
CA LEU A 10 -13.37 0.36 -11.20
C LEU A 10 -13.38 1.55 -10.25
N SER A 11 -14.54 2.19 -10.08
CA SER A 11 -14.65 3.47 -9.36
C SER A 11 -14.27 3.40 -7.87
N ASP A 12 -14.32 2.22 -7.25
CA ASP A 12 -14.01 2.02 -5.82
C ASP A 12 -12.75 1.19 -5.57
N VAL A 13 -12.07 0.77 -6.63
CA VAL A 13 -10.87 -0.08 -6.51
C VAL A 13 -9.79 0.58 -5.64
N GLY A 14 -9.55 1.88 -5.81
CA GLY A 14 -8.55 2.62 -5.06
C GLY A 14 -8.84 2.75 -3.56
N THR A 15 -10.10 2.59 -3.14
CA THR A 15 -10.52 2.82 -1.75
C THR A 15 -10.43 1.58 -0.87
N ARG A 16 -10.55 0.36 -1.45
CA ARG A 16 -10.83 -0.88 -0.71
C ARG A 16 -9.67 -1.87 -0.58
N TYR A 17 -8.57 -1.69 -1.35
CA TYR A 17 -7.43 -2.61 -1.26
C TYR A 17 -6.48 -2.24 -0.11
N PRO A 18 -5.88 -3.28 0.56
CA PRO A 18 -5.97 -4.73 0.30
C PRO A 18 -7.32 -5.35 0.66
N VAL A 19 -7.68 -6.46 -0.02
CA VAL A 19 -8.91 -7.21 0.22
C VAL A 19 -8.62 -8.66 0.61
N TYR A 20 -9.52 -9.29 1.35
CA TYR A 20 -9.43 -10.72 1.65
C TYR A 20 -9.80 -11.55 0.41
N ASN A 21 -8.92 -12.45 0.03
CA ASN A 21 -9.17 -13.42 -1.03
C ASN A 21 -9.50 -14.78 -0.40
N ALA A 22 -10.78 -15.13 -0.38
CA ALA A 22 -11.26 -16.36 0.24
C ALA A 22 -10.70 -17.65 -0.39
N LYS A 23 -10.38 -17.63 -1.71
CA LYS A 23 -9.75 -18.77 -2.39
C LYS A 23 -8.32 -19.01 -1.93
N LEU A 24 -7.59 -17.94 -1.63
CA LEU A 24 -6.20 -18.00 -1.18
C LEU A 24 -6.08 -18.04 0.35
N GLY A 25 -7.17 -17.78 1.08
CA GLY A 25 -7.17 -17.70 2.54
C GLY A 25 -6.31 -16.58 3.11
N LYS A 26 -6.06 -15.50 2.34
CA LYS A 26 -5.17 -14.40 2.75
C LYS A 26 -5.55 -13.05 2.15
N MET A 27 -4.93 -12.00 2.68
CA MET A 27 -5.05 -10.66 2.11
C MET A 27 -4.34 -10.58 0.75
N GLN A 28 -4.90 -9.79 -0.15
CA GLN A 28 -4.39 -9.57 -1.50
C GLN A 28 -4.31 -8.06 -1.78
N SER A 29 -3.14 -7.56 -2.15
CA SER A 29 -2.96 -6.18 -2.61
C SER A 29 -3.50 -6.00 -4.03
N LEU A 30 -3.66 -4.74 -4.45
CA LEU A 30 -4.09 -4.44 -5.82
C LEU A 30 -3.10 -4.95 -6.86
N GLU A 31 -1.80 -4.85 -6.60
CA GLU A 31 -0.75 -5.35 -7.49
C GLU A 31 -0.81 -6.87 -7.67
N GLN A 32 -1.08 -7.59 -6.58
CA GLN A 32 -1.26 -9.05 -6.65
C GLN A 32 -2.54 -9.41 -7.43
N LYS A 33 -3.63 -8.65 -7.24
CA LYS A 33 -4.87 -8.86 -8.00
C LYS A 33 -4.68 -8.60 -9.50
N ILE A 34 -3.99 -7.52 -9.85
CA ILE A 34 -3.65 -7.21 -11.25
C ILE A 34 -2.88 -8.37 -11.88
N ASN A 35 -1.87 -8.91 -11.21
CA ASN A 35 -1.08 -10.02 -11.74
C ASN A 35 -1.90 -11.31 -11.82
N GLN A 36 -2.73 -11.61 -10.84
CA GLN A 36 -3.62 -12.76 -10.88
C GLN A 36 -4.54 -12.70 -12.12
N GLU A 37 -5.15 -11.56 -12.41
CA GLU A 37 -6.03 -11.42 -13.56
C GLU A 37 -5.26 -11.49 -14.89
N ARG A 38 -4.05 -10.95 -14.94
CA ARG A 38 -3.18 -11.08 -16.11
C ARG A 38 -2.87 -12.53 -16.44
N GLU A 39 -2.56 -13.34 -15.45
CA GLU A 39 -2.22 -14.74 -15.64
C GLU A 39 -3.47 -15.57 -15.92
N GLU A 40 -4.50 -15.50 -15.07
CA GLU A 40 -5.68 -16.36 -15.14
C GLU A 40 -6.66 -15.99 -16.27
N LYS A 41 -6.78 -14.69 -16.59
CA LYS A 41 -7.80 -14.20 -17.54
C LYS A 41 -7.22 -13.78 -18.90
N MET A 42 -5.96 -13.37 -18.92
CA MET A 42 -5.35 -12.85 -20.14
C MET A 42 -4.25 -13.77 -20.69
N GLY A 43 -3.85 -14.83 -19.97
CA GLY A 43 -2.72 -15.68 -20.34
C GLY A 43 -1.40 -14.90 -20.48
N ALA A 44 -1.29 -13.75 -19.80
CA ALA A 44 -0.17 -12.85 -19.92
C ALA A 44 0.78 -12.99 -18.73
N LYS A 45 2.08 -12.79 -18.97
CA LYS A 45 3.08 -12.83 -17.89
C LYS A 45 2.81 -11.76 -16.83
N PRO A 46 3.01 -12.08 -15.54
CA PRO A 46 2.85 -11.11 -14.46
C PRO A 46 3.83 -9.95 -14.61
N TYR A 47 3.40 -8.75 -14.23
CA TYR A 47 4.30 -7.61 -14.13
C TYR A 47 5.24 -7.77 -12.92
N LYS A 48 6.52 -7.50 -13.13
CA LYS A 48 7.47 -7.40 -12.02
C LYS A 48 7.06 -6.24 -11.09
N TRP A 49 7.11 -6.47 -9.78
CA TRP A 49 6.87 -5.41 -8.79
C TRP A 49 7.82 -4.23 -9.02
N GLU A 50 7.34 -3.00 -8.85
CA GLU A 50 8.07 -1.75 -9.13
C GLU A 50 8.47 -1.54 -10.61
N SER A 51 8.02 -2.39 -11.53
CA SER A 51 8.18 -2.09 -12.97
C SER A 51 7.29 -0.91 -13.37
N GLY A 52 7.69 -0.21 -14.42
CA GLY A 52 6.88 0.89 -14.98
C GLY A 52 5.45 0.45 -15.33
N SER A 53 5.30 -0.76 -15.89
CA SER A 53 3.99 -1.32 -16.24
C SER A 53 3.11 -1.58 -15.00
N MET A 54 3.68 -2.18 -13.92
CA MET A 54 2.93 -2.40 -12.68
C MET A 54 2.51 -1.07 -12.06
N LEU A 55 3.44 -0.13 -11.94
CA LEU A 55 3.15 1.16 -11.33
C LEU A 55 2.12 1.97 -12.13
N ALA A 56 2.24 1.98 -13.47
CA ALA A 56 1.27 2.66 -14.33
C ALA A 56 -0.14 2.06 -14.19
N MET A 57 -0.25 0.72 -14.20
CA MET A 57 -1.52 0.03 -14.03
C MET A 57 -2.13 0.28 -12.64
N THR A 58 -1.33 0.18 -11.57
CA THR A 58 -1.81 0.46 -10.20
C THR A 58 -2.26 1.91 -10.04
N ILE A 59 -1.50 2.87 -10.59
CA ILE A 59 -1.87 4.29 -10.59
C ILE A 59 -3.17 4.49 -11.34
N TYR A 60 -3.29 3.96 -12.56
CA TYR A 60 -4.50 4.06 -13.37
C TYR A 60 -5.72 3.55 -12.59
N MET A 61 -5.64 2.35 -12.03
CA MET A 61 -6.73 1.73 -11.28
C MET A 61 -7.12 2.56 -10.05
N ARG A 62 -6.15 3.00 -9.25
CA ARG A 62 -6.44 3.82 -8.06
C ARG A 62 -6.94 5.21 -8.40
N ASN A 63 -6.50 5.80 -9.51
CA ASN A 63 -6.97 7.11 -9.97
C ASN A 63 -8.46 7.12 -10.32
N GLN A 64 -9.06 5.96 -10.67
CA GLN A 64 -10.52 5.86 -10.87
C GLN A 64 -11.31 6.15 -9.59
N SER A 65 -10.67 6.07 -8.43
CA SER A 65 -11.26 6.39 -7.11
C SER A 65 -10.82 7.75 -6.57
N LYS A 66 -10.18 8.59 -7.38
CA LYS A 66 -9.65 9.89 -6.91
C LYS A 66 -10.73 10.74 -6.27
N GLY A 67 -10.45 11.27 -5.09
CA GLY A 67 -11.38 12.06 -4.30
C GLY A 67 -12.34 11.24 -3.42
N LYS A 68 -12.49 9.93 -3.66
CA LYS A 68 -13.32 9.08 -2.80
C LYS A 68 -12.61 8.72 -1.50
N PRO A 69 -13.34 8.57 -0.38
CA PRO A 69 -12.74 8.22 0.90
C PRO A 69 -12.18 6.79 0.91
N MET A 70 -11.00 6.61 1.46
CA MET A 70 -10.44 5.29 1.76
C MET A 70 -11.37 4.51 2.68
N ASN A 71 -11.68 3.26 2.32
CA ASN A 71 -12.62 2.43 3.08
C ASN A 71 -12.29 0.93 2.97
N VAL A 72 -11.18 0.52 3.56
CA VAL A 72 -10.83 -0.89 3.67
C VAL A 72 -11.66 -1.59 4.75
N SER A 73 -12.12 -2.81 4.49
CA SER A 73 -12.78 -3.64 5.50
C SER A 73 -11.75 -4.27 6.43
N ILE A 74 -12.11 -4.36 7.72
CA ILE A 74 -11.31 -5.03 8.76
C ILE A 74 -12.15 -6.08 9.53
N ASP A 75 -13.31 -6.46 9.00
CA ASP A 75 -14.28 -7.30 9.68
C ASP A 75 -14.16 -8.78 9.27
N GLY A 76 -14.75 -9.66 10.08
CA GLY A 76 -14.85 -11.08 9.78
C GLY A 76 -13.47 -11.74 9.60
N PRO A 77 -13.23 -12.46 8.47
CA PRO A 77 -11.98 -13.18 8.23
C PRO A 77 -10.75 -12.26 8.07
N VAL A 78 -10.94 -10.95 8.00
CA VAL A 78 -9.85 -9.95 7.87
C VAL A 78 -9.18 -9.65 9.20
N ILE A 79 -9.86 -9.85 10.33
CA ILE A 79 -9.40 -9.50 11.68
C ILE A 79 -7.97 -10.00 11.97
N PRO A 80 -7.60 -11.28 11.77
CA PRO A 80 -6.26 -11.75 12.12
C PRO A 80 -5.15 -11.09 11.28
N PHE A 81 -5.43 -10.72 10.03
CA PHE A 81 -4.49 -10.02 9.15
C PHE A 81 -4.33 -8.55 9.55
N PHE A 82 -5.43 -7.90 9.96
CA PHE A 82 -5.40 -6.55 10.50
C PHE A 82 -4.56 -6.50 11.79
N GLU A 83 -4.78 -7.41 12.72
CA GLU A 83 -3.99 -7.49 13.96
C GLU A 83 -2.51 -7.80 13.69
N ALA A 84 -2.21 -8.64 12.72
CA ALA A 84 -0.83 -8.89 12.29
C ALA A 84 -0.18 -7.61 11.70
N GLY A 85 -0.91 -6.85 10.90
CA GLY A 85 -0.46 -5.57 10.36
C GLY A 85 -0.23 -4.51 11.44
N LYS A 86 -1.14 -4.42 12.42
CA LYS A 86 -1.01 -3.56 13.60
C LYS A 86 0.22 -3.93 14.43
N LYS A 87 0.37 -5.22 14.76
CA LYS A 87 1.54 -5.73 15.48
C LYS A 87 2.84 -5.36 14.78
N PHE A 88 2.90 -5.54 13.44
CA PHE A 88 4.08 -5.14 12.66
C PHE A 88 4.35 -3.63 12.76
N TYR A 89 3.30 -2.81 12.71
CA TYR A 89 3.40 -1.36 12.77
C TYR A 89 3.96 -0.86 14.10
N ASP A 90 3.59 -1.52 15.20
CA ASP A 90 4.01 -1.18 16.57
C ASP A 90 5.32 -1.87 16.97
N GLN A 91 5.73 -2.92 16.25
CA GLN A 91 6.93 -3.69 16.58
C GLN A 91 8.21 -2.91 16.26
N LYS A 92 9.03 -2.71 17.29
CA LYS A 92 10.38 -2.18 17.13
C LYS A 92 11.28 -3.15 16.37
N ARG A 93 12.08 -2.61 15.46
CA ARG A 93 12.91 -3.38 14.55
C ARG A 93 14.24 -2.70 14.26
N GLY A 94 15.19 -3.53 13.79
CA GLY A 94 16.50 -3.08 13.35
C GLY A 94 17.40 -2.62 14.49
N GLN A 95 18.60 -2.19 14.12
CA GLN A 95 19.61 -1.76 15.10
C GLN A 95 19.23 -0.47 15.83
N LEU A 96 18.32 0.33 15.26
CA LEU A 96 17.86 1.56 15.91
C LEU A 96 16.66 1.33 16.83
N ASP A 97 16.18 0.10 16.98
CA ASP A 97 15.07 -0.29 17.84
C ASP A 97 13.84 0.63 17.69
N MET A 98 13.42 0.88 16.44
CA MET A 98 12.31 1.78 16.13
C MET A 98 11.20 1.07 15.38
N SER A 99 9.96 1.46 15.68
CA SER A 99 8.74 1.02 14.99
C SER A 99 8.23 2.08 14.01
N CYS A 100 7.22 1.71 13.20
CA CYS A 100 6.51 2.69 12.37
C CYS A 100 5.80 3.74 13.26
N ALA A 101 5.23 3.31 14.39
CA ALA A 101 4.55 4.18 15.34
C ALA A 101 5.46 5.26 15.89
N ASN A 102 6.73 4.97 16.19
CA ASN A 102 7.66 5.98 16.72
C ASN A 102 7.82 7.19 15.79
N CYS A 103 7.77 6.98 14.45
CA CYS A 103 7.84 8.09 13.51
C CYS A 103 6.47 8.68 13.17
N HIS A 104 5.45 7.83 13.01
CA HIS A 104 4.17 8.21 12.39
C HIS A 104 3.03 8.40 13.39
N VAL A 105 3.26 8.20 14.69
CA VAL A 105 2.33 8.49 15.79
C VAL A 105 3.02 9.42 16.77
N ASP A 106 4.10 8.94 17.41
CA ASP A 106 4.76 9.66 18.53
C ASP A 106 5.43 10.97 18.06
N ASN A 107 5.94 10.98 16.82
CA ASN A 107 6.67 12.10 16.23
C ASN A 107 6.02 12.65 14.95
N ALA A 108 4.75 12.34 14.68
CA ALA A 108 4.03 12.95 13.57
C ALA A 108 4.01 14.48 13.72
N GLY A 109 4.23 15.19 12.62
CA GLY A 109 4.32 16.66 12.63
C GLY A 109 5.72 17.21 12.97
N ASN A 110 6.60 16.43 13.55
CA ASN A 110 8.00 16.80 13.79
C ASN A 110 8.84 16.65 12.51
N ARG A 111 10.03 17.22 12.53
CA ARG A 111 10.97 17.13 11.41
C ARG A 111 12.08 16.13 11.73
N ILE A 112 12.38 15.29 10.73
CA ILE A 112 13.61 14.51 10.70
C ILE A 112 14.47 15.06 9.55
N ARG A 113 15.57 15.73 9.89
CA ARG A 113 16.33 16.56 8.96
C ARG A 113 15.39 17.61 8.32
N ALA A 114 15.37 17.74 6.99
CA ALA A 114 14.50 18.67 6.27
C ALA A 114 13.07 18.14 6.02
N ASN A 115 12.78 16.87 6.34
CA ASN A 115 11.50 16.25 6.03
C ASN A 115 10.54 16.26 7.20
N LEU A 116 9.30 16.70 6.97
CA LEU A 116 8.20 16.54 7.91
C LEU A 116 7.85 15.06 8.03
N LEU A 117 7.66 14.56 9.24
CA LEU A 117 7.14 13.22 9.51
C LEU A 117 5.61 13.25 9.38
N PRO A 118 5.02 12.61 8.36
CA PRO A 118 3.56 12.56 8.23
C PRO A 118 3.00 11.46 9.14
N GLU A 119 1.70 11.42 9.32
CA GLU A 119 0.99 10.34 10.02
C GLU A 119 1.09 8.97 9.31
N GLY A 120 1.59 8.93 8.09
CA GLY A 120 1.95 7.69 7.39
C GLY A 120 0.79 6.95 6.76
N GLN A 121 -0.22 7.65 6.24
CA GLN A 121 -1.34 7.04 5.50
C GLN A 121 -0.96 6.66 4.07
N SER A 122 -1.75 5.76 3.44
CA SER A 122 -1.47 5.20 2.12
C SER A 122 -2.29 5.79 0.98
N ASN A 123 -3.17 6.75 1.25
CA ASN A 123 -4.14 7.30 0.30
C ASN A 123 -3.53 7.92 -0.97
N GLY A 124 -2.26 8.31 -0.93
CA GLY A 124 -1.52 8.87 -2.08
C GLY A 124 -0.66 7.87 -2.86
N PHE A 125 -0.68 6.58 -2.49
CA PHE A 125 0.18 5.57 -3.14
C PHE A 125 -0.55 4.83 -4.30
N PRO A 126 0.19 4.45 -5.38
CA PRO A 126 1.59 4.77 -5.67
C PRO A 126 1.84 6.27 -5.74
N THR A 127 2.95 6.74 -5.16
CA THR A 127 3.28 8.16 -5.09
C THR A 127 4.55 8.47 -5.86
N TYR A 128 4.58 9.61 -6.57
CA TYR A 128 5.81 10.15 -7.14
C TYR A 128 6.63 10.79 -6.01
N ARG A 129 7.87 10.38 -5.88
CA ARG A 129 8.77 11.02 -4.93
C ARG A 129 9.91 11.73 -5.65
N LEU A 130 10.16 12.99 -5.27
CA LEU A 130 11.26 13.77 -5.80
C LEU A 130 12.60 13.04 -5.61
N LYS A 131 12.83 12.47 -4.46
CA LYS A 131 14.02 11.66 -4.17
C LYS A 131 14.18 10.43 -5.09
N TRP A 132 13.09 9.86 -5.60
CA TRP A 132 13.13 8.68 -6.47
C TRP A 132 13.12 9.04 -7.95
N GLN A 133 12.71 10.26 -8.31
CA GLN A 133 12.47 10.74 -9.68
C GLN A 133 11.53 9.81 -10.46
N LYS A 134 10.64 9.13 -9.75
CA LYS A 134 9.63 8.22 -10.31
C LYS A 134 8.57 7.84 -9.27
N PRO A 135 7.43 7.30 -9.71
CA PRO A 135 6.47 6.67 -8.80
C PRO A 135 7.07 5.46 -8.08
N GLY A 136 6.47 5.12 -6.96
CA GLY A 136 6.78 3.90 -6.23
C GLY A 136 5.61 3.43 -5.38
N SER A 137 5.52 2.11 -5.17
CA SER A 137 4.48 1.49 -4.35
C SER A 137 4.67 1.79 -2.87
N ILE A 138 3.62 1.51 -2.08
CA ILE A 138 3.70 1.58 -0.62
C ILE A 138 4.73 0.58 -0.06
N HIS A 139 4.87 -0.61 -0.68
CA HIS A 139 5.87 -1.59 -0.29
C HIS A 139 7.30 -1.08 -0.49
N ARG A 140 7.56 -0.32 -1.56
CA ARG A 140 8.85 0.37 -1.72
C ARG A 140 9.12 1.33 -0.56
N ARG A 141 8.08 2.03 -0.09
CA ARG A 141 8.20 2.91 1.07
C ARG A 141 8.50 2.13 2.34
N PHE A 142 7.79 1.02 2.61
CA PHE A 142 8.05 0.16 3.76
C PHE A 142 9.49 -0.36 3.76
N ARG A 143 9.98 -0.85 2.61
CA ARG A 143 11.37 -1.29 2.46
C ARG A 143 12.36 -0.17 2.78
N GLY A 144 12.08 1.04 2.33
CA GLY A 144 12.89 2.22 2.63
C GLY A 144 12.92 2.56 4.12
N CYS A 145 11.77 2.55 4.80
CA CYS A 145 11.67 2.79 6.24
C CYS A 145 12.42 1.70 7.04
N ASN A 146 12.25 0.41 6.69
CA ASN A 146 13.01 -0.67 7.35
C ASN A 146 14.53 -0.45 7.25
N LYS A 147 15.02 -0.08 6.05
CA LYS A 147 16.46 0.24 5.87
C LYS A 147 16.91 1.43 6.70
N GLN A 148 16.06 2.46 6.85
CA GLN A 148 16.39 3.63 7.67
C GLN A 148 16.60 3.30 9.14
N VAL A 149 15.87 2.32 9.68
CA VAL A 149 16.05 1.81 11.05
C VAL A 149 17.03 0.64 11.13
N ARG A 150 17.75 0.35 10.04
CA ARG A 150 18.72 -0.74 9.91
C ARG A 150 18.10 -2.13 10.15
N ALA A 151 16.84 -2.31 9.77
CA ALA A 151 16.16 -3.59 9.76
C ALA A 151 16.23 -4.21 8.35
N THR A 152 16.28 -5.55 8.27
CA THR A 152 16.15 -6.28 7.00
C THR A 152 14.73 -6.12 6.45
N PRO A 153 14.56 -5.60 5.21
CA PRO A 153 13.24 -5.47 4.61
C PRO A 153 12.70 -6.83 4.17
N TYR A 154 11.39 -7.00 4.24
CA TYR A 154 10.69 -8.13 3.60
C TYR A 154 10.64 -7.98 2.07
N GLY A 155 10.24 -9.06 1.39
CA GLY A 155 9.99 -9.07 -0.05
C GLY A 155 8.78 -8.21 -0.44
N TYR A 156 8.75 -7.76 -1.68
CA TYR A 156 7.54 -7.16 -2.24
C TYR A 156 6.42 -8.21 -2.28
N GLY A 157 5.22 -7.85 -1.88
CA GLY A 157 4.07 -8.76 -1.88
C GLY A 157 4.10 -9.83 -0.78
N SER A 158 5.06 -9.78 0.15
CA SER A 158 5.05 -10.69 1.30
C SER A 158 3.81 -10.45 2.18
N ASP A 159 3.37 -11.49 2.87
CA ASP A 159 2.17 -11.41 3.74
C ASP A 159 2.35 -10.34 4.83
N GLU A 160 3.56 -10.19 5.37
CA GLU A 160 3.87 -9.14 6.36
C GLU A 160 3.62 -7.74 5.80
N TYR A 161 4.02 -7.48 4.56
CA TYR A 161 3.82 -6.17 3.94
C TYR A 161 2.39 -5.95 3.45
N VAL A 162 1.68 -6.99 3.01
CA VAL A 162 0.26 -6.86 2.66
C VAL A 162 -0.59 -6.60 3.90
N ASN A 163 -0.30 -7.28 5.01
CA ASN A 163 -0.97 -7.04 6.29
C ASN A 163 -0.65 -5.64 6.84
N LEU A 164 0.60 -5.20 6.74
CA LEU A 164 0.98 -3.82 7.09
C LEU A 164 0.27 -2.79 6.20
N GLU A 165 0.14 -3.05 4.89
CA GLU A 165 -0.61 -2.19 3.96
C GLU A 165 -2.06 -2.08 4.37
N LEU A 166 -2.71 -3.18 4.77
CA LEU A 166 -4.08 -3.17 5.29
C LEU A 166 -4.21 -2.25 6.51
N TYR A 167 -3.32 -2.39 7.49
CA TYR A 167 -3.35 -1.55 8.69
C TYR A 167 -3.14 -0.07 8.37
N VAL A 168 -2.17 0.25 7.51
CA VAL A 168 -1.88 1.63 7.09
C VAL A 168 -3.02 2.22 6.26
N ALA A 169 -3.68 1.42 5.42
CA ALA A 169 -4.87 1.83 4.67
C ALA A 169 -6.05 2.13 5.62
N TRP A 170 -6.25 1.28 6.64
CA TRP A 170 -7.26 1.52 7.66
C TRP A 170 -6.98 2.79 8.46
N ARG A 171 -5.74 3.08 8.82
CA ARG A 171 -5.38 4.37 9.47
C ARG A 171 -5.71 5.59 8.61
N GLY A 172 -5.75 5.40 7.29
CA GLY A 172 -6.16 6.43 6.34
C GLY A 172 -7.66 6.42 5.99
N ARG A 173 -8.51 5.68 6.72
CA ARG A 173 -9.96 5.65 6.42
C ARG A 173 -10.56 7.05 6.50
N GLY A 174 -11.41 7.36 5.53
CA GLY A 174 -12.03 8.68 5.39
C GLY A 174 -11.19 9.70 4.63
N LEU A 175 -9.88 9.51 4.50
CA LEU A 175 -9.05 10.37 3.66
C LEU A 175 -9.33 10.12 2.18
N SER A 176 -9.36 11.17 1.39
CA SER A 176 -9.54 11.07 -0.05
C SER A 176 -8.37 10.33 -0.71
N VAL A 177 -8.67 9.45 -1.67
CA VAL A 177 -7.67 8.88 -2.58
C VAL A 177 -7.04 10.02 -3.38
N GLU A 178 -5.72 10.17 -3.27
CA GLU A 178 -4.94 11.24 -3.92
C GLU A 178 -4.05 10.71 -5.07
N THR A 179 -4.07 9.42 -5.33
CA THR A 179 -3.19 8.78 -6.32
C THR A 179 -3.40 9.38 -7.74
N PRO A 180 -2.32 9.76 -8.46
CA PRO A 180 -0.95 9.81 -7.98
C PRO A 180 -0.68 11.09 -7.18
N ALA A 181 -0.12 10.95 -5.98
CA ALA A 181 0.35 12.09 -5.20
C ALA A 181 1.84 12.37 -5.43
N VAL A 182 2.30 13.56 -5.06
CA VAL A 182 3.72 13.94 -5.10
C VAL A 182 4.21 14.17 -3.67
N ARG A 183 5.39 13.65 -3.37
CA ARG A 183 6.06 13.79 -2.06
C ARG A 183 7.57 14.02 -2.24
N ASN A 184 8.22 14.57 -1.23
CA ASN A 184 9.67 14.77 -1.17
C ASN A 184 10.46 13.44 -1.08
#